data_787f897941de0ba24940bb5fa5f77589
#
_entry.id   787f897941de0ba24940bb5fa5f77589
#
_cell.length_a   1.000
_cell.length_b   1.000
_cell.length_c   1.000
_cell.angle_alpha   90.00
_cell.angle_beta   90.00
_cell.angle_gamma   90.00
#
_symmetry.space_group_name_H-M   'P 1'
#
loop_
_entity.id
_entity.type
_entity.pdbx_description
1 polymer ?
#
loop_
_entity_poly.entity_id
_entity_poly.type
_entity_poly.pdbx_seq_one_letter_code
_entity_poly.pdbx_strand_id
1 'polypeptide(L)'
;MLKIQKQIGYLYTSSVLESLTLTGAWVAILSSRGFSLVEISMAETVFHLVSLLLELPSGILADVFGRKRMLIVSAMLRMTANVAMFLSGGLSTVCISMGLTAASYNFASGTGDALAYDSLKCAGQEGRFDRYESNQLTIYRLCGGLSTLCAGLALTLGYKIAYASSLVTGLMQILVLSGLQEVQLQKFQEDSTLAQRLLLCAKESLGFLKTGARALLLMLANSLVGAMDTLLLFFLQAKLPERGIPRWALGLALLVMALGGVVGSRLILVASRWRFRRCFAAAAAAVLLGILLEHAPVYPLMVLGGFLSAAADDALQVRTNTLLQGMFPSRQRATLTSVDSFTFSVV
;
A
#
# COMPACT_ATOMS: atom_id res chain seq x y z
N MET A 1 2.84 -23.95 -18.56
CA MET A 1 2.27 -22.73 -19.19
C MET A 1 1.64 -21.87 -18.07
N LEU A 2 2.00 -20.62 -17.95
CA LEU A 2 1.45 -19.69 -16.91
C LEU A 2 -0.05 -19.50 -17.14
N LYS A 3 -0.88 -19.89 -16.15
CA LYS A 3 -2.33 -19.60 -16.19
C LYS A 3 -2.55 -18.20 -15.62
N ILE A 4 -2.44 -17.16 -16.46
CA ILE A 4 -2.44 -15.76 -16.05
C ILE A 4 -3.64 -15.38 -15.18
N GLN A 5 -4.85 -15.88 -15.49
CA GLN A 5 -6.05 -15.59 -14.69
C GLN A 5 -5.92 -16.14 -13.25
N LYS A 6 -5.32 -17.33 -13.07
CA LYS A 6 -5.06 -17.88 -11.73
C LYS A 6 -3.98 -17.08 -10.99
N GLN A 7 -2.91 -16.69 -11.70
CA GLN A 7 -1.83 -15.89 -11.14
C GLN A 7 -2.36 -14.56 -10.58
N ILE A 8 -3.12 -13.82 -11.39
CA ILE A 8 -3.72 -12.56 -10.96
C ILE A 8 -4.80 -12.77 -9.88
N GLY A 9 -5.60 -13.86 -9.99
CA GLY A 9 -6.56 -14.24 -8.96
C GLY A 9 -5.92 -14.48 -7.59
N TYR A 10 -4.78 -15.18 -7.54
CA TYR A 10 -4.04 -15.39 -6.28
C TYR A 10 -3.53 -14.08 -5.68
N LEU A 11 -3.04 -13.14 -6.50
CA LEU A 11 -2.60 -11.82 -6.03
C LEU A 11 -3.79 -11.03 -5.44
N TYR A 12 -4.94 -10.97 -6.11
CA TYR A 12 -6.13 -10.31 -5.57
C TYR A 12 -6.61 -10.97 -4.27
N THR A 13 -6.68 -12.31 -4.23
CA THR A 13 -7.10 -13.01 -3.02
C THR A 13 -6.14 -12.75 -1.87
N SER A 14 -4.83 -12.72 -2.13
CA SER A 14 -3.82 -12.35 -1.14
C SER A 14 -4.06 -10.94 -0.60
N SER A 15 -4.34 -9.96 -1.47
CA SER A 15 -4.60 -8.56 -1.06
C SER A 15 -5.88 -8.43 -0.23
N VAL A 16 -6.94 -9.19 -0.55
CA VAL A 16 -8.16 -9.22 0.26
C VAL A 16 -7.87 -9.78 1.65
N LEU A 17 -7.17 -10.93 1.74
CA LEU A 17 -6.82 -11.56 3.02
C LEU A 17 -5.87 -10.68 3.86
N GLU A 18 -5.09 -9.85 3.20
CA GLU A 18 -4.20 -8.88 3.84
C GLU A 18 -4.95 -7.67 4.40
N SER A 19 -5.86 -7.10 3.62
CA SER A 19 -6.51 -5.83 3.92
C SER A 19 -7.77 -5.99 4.76
N LEU A 20 -8.47 -7.13 4.68
CA LEU A 20 -9.69 -7.38 5.44
C LEU A 20 -9.33 -7.99 6.80
N THR A 21 -9.16 -7.13 7.82
CA THR A 21 -8.77 -7.54 9.17
C THR A 21 -9.65 -6.88 10.23
N LEU A 22 -9.79 -7.51 11.41
CA LEU A 22 -10.40 -6.88 12.57
C LEU A 22 -9.41 -5.96 13.32
N THR A 23 -8.16 -5.97 12.95
CA THR A 23 -7.09 -5.20 13.61
C THR A 23 -6.85 -3.82 12.99
N GLY A 24 -7.67 -3.40 12.02
CA GLY A 24 -7.53 -2.10 11.36
C GLY A 24 -7.59 -0.89 12.31
N ALA A 25 -8.31 -1.01 13.44
CA ALA A 25 -8.37 0.01 14.48
C ALA A 25 -7.36 -0.27 15.62
N TRP A 26 -6.13 -0.64 15.29
CA TRP A 26 -5.09 -1.06 16.24
C TRP A 26 -4.81 -0.03 17.33
N VAL A 27 -4.87 1.28 17.03
CA VAL A 27 -4.74 2.37 18.01
C VAL A 27 -5.82 2.28 19.08
N ALA A 28 -7.08 2.12 18.66
CA ALA A 28 -8.19 1.98 19.60
C ALA A 28 -8.07 0.68 20.43
N ILE A 29 -7.59 -0.40 19.82
CA ILE A 29 -7.32 -1.67 20.51
C ILE A 29 -6.24 -1.49 21.58
N LEU A 30 -5.12 -0.84 21.28
CA LEU A 30 -4.07 -0.58 22.27
C LEU A 30 -4.53 0.38 23.37
N SER A 31 -5.25 1.45 23.02
CA SER A 31 -5.82 2.37 23.98
C SER A 31 -6.79 1.65 24.95
N SER A 32 -7.64 0.76 24.45
CA SER A 32 -8.54 -0.05 25.28
C SER A 32 -7.82 -1.03 26.22
N ARG A 33 -6.55 -1.35 25.93
CA ARG A 33 -5.67 -2.17 26.76
C ARG A 33 -4.92 -1.35 27.83
N GLY A 34 -5.11 -0.03 27.87
CA GLY A 34 -4.48 0.87 28.83
C GLY A 34 -3.14 1.47 28.38
N PHE A 35 -2.73 1.27 27.12
CA PHE A 35 -1.54 1.96 26.60
C PHE A 35 -1.85 3.46 26.41
N SER A 36 -0.94 4.31 26.85
CA SER A 36 -1.02 5.74 26.65
C SER A 36 -0.78 6.12 25.18
N LEU A 37 -1.24 7.30 24.77
CA LEU A 37 -0.97 7.81 23.39
C LEU A 37 0.52 7.92 23.11
N VAL A 38 1.34 8.24 24.13
CA VAL A 38 2.81 8.30 23.97
C VAL A 38 3.38 6.92 23.64
N GLU A 39 2.96 5.87 24.35
CA GLU A 39 3.42 4.50 24.08
C GLU A 39 2.97 4.02 22.68
N ILE A 40 1.74 4.37 22.29
CA ILE A 40 1.23 4.05 20.95
C ILE A 40 2.05 4.78 19.86
N SER A 41 2.36 6.06 20.08
CA SER A 41 3.21 6.84 19.17
C SER A 41 4.65 6.31 19.10
N MET A 42 5.20 5.81 20.21
CA MET A 42 6.51 5.13 20.20
C MET A 42 6.48 3.85 19.34
N ALA A 43 5.43 3.06 19.46
CA ALA A 43 5.26 1.85 18.64
C ALA A 43 5.13 2.18 17.15
N GLU A 44 4.40 3.25 16.78
CA GLU A 44 4.30 3.76 15.42
C GLU A 44 5.64 4.29 14.90
N THR A 45 6.40 4.98 15.75
CA THR A 45 7.77 5.42 15.41
C THR A 45 8.67 4.24 15.05
N VAL A 46 8.58 3.12 15.79
CA VAL A 46 9.32 1.90 15.46
C VAL A 46 8.90 1.36 14.08
N PHE A 47 7.59 1.36 13.77
CA PHE A 47 7.12 0.97 12.44
C PHE A 47 7.78 1.82 11.34
N HIS A 48 7.72 3.14 11.46
CA HIS A 48 8.28 4.04 10.45
C HIS A 48 9.80 3.95 10.32
N LEU A 49 10.53 3.79 11.44
CA LEU A 49 12.00 3.61 11.41
C LEU A 49 12.39 2.31 10.70
N VAL A 50 11.74 1.20 11.03
CA VAL A 50 12.01 -0.09 10.38
C VAL A 50 11.59 -0.04 8.91
N SER A 51 10.45 0.58 8.59
CA SER A 51 10.01 0.76 7.22
C SER A 51 11.04 1.54 6.40
N LEU A 52 11.48 2.68 6.88
CA LEU A 52 12.50 3.50 6.20
C LEU A 52 13.81 2.73 5.94
N LEU A 53 14.27 1.94 6.92
CA LEU A 53 15.50 1.15 6.81
C LEU A 53 15.36 -0.01 5.81
N LEU A 54 14.19 -0.62 5.70
CA LEU A 54 13.97 -1.80 4.88
C LEU A 54 13.42 -1.48 3.48
N GLU A 55 12.98 -0.26 3.21
CA GLU A 55 12.29 0.09 1.96
C GLU A 55 13.11 -0.28 0.71
N LEU A 56 14.35 0.20 0.62
CA LEU A 56 15.24 -0.14 -0.50
C LEU A 56 15.79 -1.57 -0.44
N PRO A 57 16.27 -2.08 0.72
CA PRO A 57 16.75 -3.45 0.81
C PRO A 57 15.71 -4.50 0.44
N SER A 58 14.43 -4.31 0.80
CA SER A 58 13.36 -5.28 0.51
C SER A 58 13.16 -5.46 -1.00
N GLY A 59 13.16 -4.37 -1.77
CA GLY A 59 13.04 -4.42 -3.23
C GLY A 59 14.23 -5.14 -3.88
N ILE A 60 15.45 -4.88 -3.42
CA ILE A 60 16.64 -5.57 -3.92
C ILE A 60 16.57 -7.07 -3.60
N LEU A 61 16.15 -7.43 -2.38
CA LEU A 61 15.98 -8.82 -1.99
C LEU A 61 14.90 -9.53 -2.84
N ALA A 62 13.81 -8.83 -3.17
CA ALA A 62 12.76 -9.36 -4.02
C ALA A 62 13.25 -9.64 -5.46
N ASP A 63 14.05 -8.76 -6.01
CA ASP A 63 14.62 -8.95 -7.35
C ASP A 63 15.70 -10.05 -7.40
N VAL A 64 16.44 -10.27 -6.29
CA VAL A 64 17.51 -11.29 -6.21
C VAL A 64 16.98 -12.67 -5.84
N PHE A 65 16.11 -12.78 -4.83
CA PHE A 65 15.62 -14.07 -4.30
C PHE A 65 14.34 -14.56 -4.97
N GLY A 66 13.65 -13.69 -5.70
CA GLY A 66 12.38 -13.98 -6.34
C GLY A 66 11.19 -13.39 -5.59
N ARG A 67 10.25 -12.87 -6.34
CA ARG A 67 9.12 -12.08 -5.83
C ARG A 67 8.09 -12.92 -5.10
N LYS A 68 7.77 -14.11 -5.62
CA LYS A 68 6.91 -15.07 -4.92
C LYS A 68 7.43 -15.38 -3.52
N ARG A 69 8.75 -15.66 -3.42
CA ARG A 69 9.38 -16.00 -2.13
C ARG A 69 9.27 -14.84 -1.15
N MET A 70 9.51 -13.62 -1.62
CA MET A 70 9.43 -12.42 -0.76
C MET A 70 8.00 -12.13 -0.31
N LEU A 71 6.98 -12.35 -1.14
CA LEU A 71 5.59 -12.27 -0.73
C LEU A 71 5.23 -13.29 0.37
N ILE A 72 5.75 -14.52 0.27
CA ILE A 72 5.58 -15.53 1.32
C ILE A 72 6.31 -15.12 2.61
N VAL A 73 7.53 -14.61 2.52
CA VAL A 73 8.29 -14.09 3.67
C VAL A 73 7.54 -12.94 4.33
N SER A 74 6.98 -12.01 3.54
CA SER A 74 6.12 -10.94 4.04
C SER A 74 4.94 -11.48 4.86
N ALA A 75 4.18 -12.44 4.31
CA ALA A 75 3.04 -13.04 5.02
C ALA A 75 3.48 -13.78 6.31
N MET A 76 4.63 -14.44 6.31
CA MET A 76 5.20 -15.08 7.51
C MET A 76 5.60 -14.04 8.57
N LEU A 77 6.23 -12.94 8.18
CA LEU A 77 6.58 -11.84 9.08
C LEU A 77 5.33 -11.23 9.72
N ARG A 78 4.26 -11.02 8.93
CA ARG A 78 2.99 -10.52 9.45
C ARG A 78 2.33 -11.50 10.43
N MET A 79 2.34 -12.79 10.13
CA MET A 79 1.89 -13.80 11.10
C MET A 79 2.67 -13.72 12.40
N THR A 80 4.01 -13.64 12.33
CA THR A 80 4.86 -13.51 13.51
C THR A 80 4.56 -12.21 14.28
N ALA A 81 4.32 -11.10 13.58
CA ALA A 81 3.88 -9.85 14.18
C ALA A 81 2.54 -10.01 14.93
N ASN A 82 1.55 -10.66 14.30
CA ASN A 82 0.25 -10.91 14.93
C ASN A 82 0.37 -11.84 16.16
N VAL A 83 1.24 -12.85 16.13
CA VAL A 83 1.56 -13.68 17.32
C VAL A 83 2.19 -12.82 18.41
N ALA A 84 3.18 -11.99 18.09
CA ALA A 84 3.80 -11.09 19.05
C ALA A 84 2.78 -10.14 19.68
N MET A 85 1.85 -9.59 18.89
CA MET A 85 0.79 -8.72 19.42
C MET A 85 -0.24 -9.49 20.23
N PHE A 86 -0.62 -10.69 19.83
CA PHE A 86 -1.53 -11.57 20.59
C PHE A 86 -0.96 -11.92 21.97
N LEU A 87 0.34 -12.17 22.05
CA LEU A 87 1.07 -12.49 23.29
C LEU A 87 1.54 -11.26 24.07
N SER A 88 1.34 -10.04 23.51
CA SER A 88 1.93 -8.84 24.09
C SER A 88 1.36 -8.53 25.47
N GLY A 89 2.28 -8.41 26.45
CA GLY A 89 1.97 -7.98 27.83
C GLY A 89 2.47 -6.56 28.13
N GLY A 90 3.26 -5.94 27.26
CA GLY A 90 3.84 -4.62 27.47
C GLY A 90 4.37 -3.96 26.19
N LEU A 91 4.84 -2.73 26.32
CA LEU A 91 5.28 -1.89 25.19
C LEU A 91 6.37 -2.55 24.33
N SER A 92 7.35 -3.23 24.92
CA SER A 92 8.45 -3.86 24.17
C SER A 92 7.96 -4.87 23.15
N THR A 93 7.00 -5.72 23.52
CA THR A 93 6.40 -6.71 22.60
C THR A 93 5.51 -6.05 21.55
N VAL A 94 4.83 -4.96 21.89
CA VAL A 94 4.09 -4.14 20.91
C VAL A 94 5.06 -3.53 19.89
N CYS A 95 6.19 -2.95 20.32
CA CYS A 95 7.22 -2.40 19.43
C CYS A 95 7.83 -3.49 18.52
N ILE A 96 8.10 -4.69 19.04
CA ILE A 96 8.57 -5.81 18.22
C ILE A 96 7.53 -6.18 17.17
N SER A 97 6.25 -6.27 17.54
CA SER A 97 5.17 -6.54 16.59
C SER A 97 5.10 -5.47 15.50
N MET A 98 5.21 -4.20 15.86
CA MET A 98 5.18 -3.08 14.89
C MET A 98 6.39 -3.11 13.95
N GLY A 99 7.58 -3.41 14.45
CA GLY A 99 8.78 -3.60 13.62
C GLY A 99 8.64 -4.76 12.63
N LEU A 100 8.08 -5.90 13.07
CA LEU A 100 7.80 -7.05 12.19
C LEU A 100 6.71 -6.72 11.16
N THR A 101 5.71 -5.92 11.55
CA THR A 101 4.66 -5.45 10.63
C THR A 101 5.25 -4.54 9.55
N ALA A 102 6.13 -3.63 9.93
CA ALA A 102 6.86 -2.77 8.98
C ALA A 102 7.72 -3.58 8.01
N ALA A 103 8.48 -4.57 8.52
CA ALA A 103 9.25 -5.47 7.69
C ALA A 103 8.35 -6.24 6.69
N SER A 104 7.23 -6.77 7.16
CA SER A 104 6.22 -7.43 6.30
C SER A 104 5.73 -6.49 5.20
N TYR A 105 5.34 -5.28 5.56
CA TYR A 105 4.86 -4.27 4.62
C TYR A 105 5.89 -4.01 3.51
N ASN A 106 7.14 -3.76 3.88
CA ASN A 106 8.21 -3.47 2.91
C ASN A 106 8.51 -4.65 1.98
N PHE A 107 8.49 -5.89 2.47
CA PHE A 107 8.68 -7.06 1.61
C PHE A 107 7.51 -7.30 0.63
N ALA A 108 6.31 -6.84 0.93
CA ALA A 108 5.16 -6.91 0.03
C ALA A 108 5.14 -5.73 -0.95
N SER A 109 5.52 -4.53 -0.47
CA SER A 109 5.48 -3.28 -1.24
C SER A 109 6.25 -3.39 -2.55
N GLY A 110 5.60 -3.06 -3.66
CA GLY A 110 6.16 -3.15 -5.01
C GLY A 110 6.44 -4.57 -5.54
N THR A 111 6.59 -5.55 -4.65
CA THR A 111 6.88 -6.95 -5.04
C THR A 111 5.70 -7.59 -5.76
N GLY A 112 4.47 -7.34 -5.25
CA GLY A 112 3.24 -7.83 -5.86
C GLY A 112 3.02 -7.24 -7.25
N ASP A 113 3.19 -5.94 -7.40
CA ASP A 113 3.01 -5.21 -8.66
C ASP A 113 4.04 -5.61 -9.70
N ALA A 114 5.30 -5.76 -9.29
CA ALA A 114 6.36 -6.26 -10.14
C ALA A 114 6.08 -7.68 -10.65
N LEU A 115 5.59 -8.58 -9.77
CA LEU A 115 5.21 -9.93 -10.16
C LEU A 115 3.99 -9.93 -11.11
N ALA A 116 2.99 -9.10 -10.83
CA ALA A 116 1.80 -8.97 -11.67
C ALA A 116 2.15 -8.46 -13.06
N TYR A 117 2.95 -7.37 -13.13
CA TYR A 117 3.36 -6.79 -14.40
C TYR A 117 4.15 -7.79 -15.25
N ASP A 118 5.16 -8.44 -14.69
CA ASP A 118 5.96 -9.42 -15.42
C ASP A 118 5.13 -10.65 -15.84
N SER A 119 4.16 -11.06 -15.02
CA SER A 119 3.23 -12.13 -15.36
C SER A 119 2.33 -11.77 -16.53
N LEU A 120 1.77 -10.56 -16.55
CA LEU A 120 0.96 -10.03 -17.64
C LEU A 120 1.78 -9.87 -18.92
N LYS A 121 3.00 -9.36 -18.82
CA LYS A 121 3.92 -9.19 -19.94
C LYS A 121 4.33 -10.52 -20.54
N CYS A 122 4.64 -11.53 -19.71
CA CYS A 122 4.93 -12.89 -20.16
C CYS A 122 3.75 -13.52 -20.94
N ALA A 123 2.52 -13.13 -20.59
CA ALA A 123 1.30 -13.57 -21.27
C ALA A 123 0.90 -12.68 -22.47
N GLY A 124 1.69 -11.66 -22.84
CA GLY A 124 1.34 -10.70 -23.89
C GLY A 124 0.15 -9.80 -23.54
N GLN A 125 -0.15 -9.60 -22.27
CA GLN A 125 -1.31 -8.86 -21.77
C GLN A 125 -0.90 -7.65 -20.89
N GLU A 126 0.27 -7.07 -21.11
CA GLU A 126 0.78 -5.95 -20.34
C GLU A 126 -0.16 -4.75 -20.28
N GLY A 127 -0.92 -4.49 -21.34
CA GLY A 127 -1.95 -3.44 -21.40
C GLY A 127 -3.13 -3.63 -20.43
N ARG A 128 -3.18 -4.75 -19.68
CA ARG A 128 -4.17 -4.98 -18.60
C ARG A 128 -3.66 -4.60 -17.22
N PHE A 129 -2.44 -4.09 -17.10
CA PHE A 129 -1.87 -3.73 -15.81
C PHE A 129 -2.60 -2.57 -15.14
N ASP A 130 -3.05 -1.56 -15.92
CA ASP A 130 -3.90 -0.46 -15.41
C ASP A 130 -5.12 -1.02 -14.64
N ARG A 131 -5.76 -2.04 -15.24
CA ARG A 131 -6.93 -2.67 -14.63
C ARG A 131 -6.57 -3.47 -13.38
N TYR A 132 -5.41 -4.13 -13.38
CA TYR A 132 -4.89 -4.82 -12.20
C TYR A 132 -4.68 -3.83 -11.07
N GLU A 133 -3.98 -2.74 -11.31
CA GLU A 133 -3.68 -1.69 -10.33
C GLU A 133 -4.97 -1.06 -9.77
N SER A 134 -5.90 -0.68 -10.65
CA SER A 134 -7.22 -0.16 -10.23
C SER A 134 -7.99 -1.15 -9.35
N ASN A 135 -7.90 -2.46 -9.61
CA ASN A 135 -8.52 -3.48 -8.77
C ASN A 135 -7.83 -3.59 -7.41
N GLN A 136 -6.50 -3.51 -7.36
CA GLN A 136 -5.72 -3.53 -6.11
C GLN A 136 -6.10 -2.36 -5.20
N LEU A 137 -6.12 -1.14 -5.74
CA LEU A 137 -6.56 0.04 -4.99
C LEU A 137 -8.02 -0.08 -4.54
N THR A 138 -8.90 -0.62 -5.39
CA THR A 138 -10.29 -0.88 -5.02
C THR A 138 -10.38 -1.84 -3.82
N ILE A 139 -9.63 -2.95 -3.85
CA ILE A 139 -9.58 -3.93 -2.75
C ILE A 139 -9.07 -3.23 -1.48
N TYR A 140 -7.97 -2.50 -1.58
CA TYR A 140 -7.38 -1.79 -0.45
C TYR A 140 -8.37 -0.80 0.19
N ARG A 141 -9.02 0.07 -0.60
CA ARG A 141 -9.97 1.07 -0.11
C ARG A 141 -11.23 0.42 0.49
N LEU A 142 -11.82 -0.59 -0.17
CA LEU A 142 -13.03 -1.25 0.32
C LEU A 142 -12.75 -2.10 1.56
N CYS A 143 -11.72 -2.92 1.55
CA CYS A 143 -11.39 -3.77 2.69
C CYS A 143 -10.93 -2.93 3.88
N GLY A 144 -10.12 -1.88 3.66
CA GLY A 144 -9.70 -0.96 4.71
C GLY A 144 -10.88 -0.20 5.32
N GLY A 145 -11.79 0.32 4.48
CA GLY A 145 -13.03 0.97 4.94
C GLY A 145 -13.91 0.01 5.77
N LEU A 146 -14.08 -1.22 5.31
CA LEU A 146 -14.83 -2.25 6.05
C LEU A 146 -14.14 -2.62 7.36
N SER A 147 -12.82 -2.77 7.36
CA SER A 147 -12.03 -3.01 8.58
C SER A 147 -12.21 -1.90 9.61
N THR A 148 -12.26 -0.63 9.17
CA THR A 148 -12.52 0.51 10.03
C THR A 148 -13.94 0.47 10.62
N LEU A 149 -14.95 0.10 9.83
CA LEU A 149 -16.32 -0.08 10.33
C LEU A 149 -16.43 -1.22 11.37
N CYS A 150 -15.62 -2.27 11.21
CA CYS A 150 -15.56 -3.39 12.16
C CYS A 150 -14.78 -3.07 13.46
N ALA A 151 -14.24 -1.86 13.63
CA ALA A 151 -13.48 -1.48 14.82
C ALA A 151 -14.27 -1.70 16.13
N GLY A 152 -15.55 -1.32 16.15
CA GLY A 152 -16.43 -1.54 17.30
C GLY A 152 -16.57 -3.03 17.66
N LEU A 153 -16.69 -3.90 16.65
CA LEU A 153 -16.74 -5.35 16.85
C LEU A 153 -15.41 -5.87 17.42
N ALA A 154 -14.29 -5.40 16.92
CA ALA A 154 -12.96 -5.78 17.43
C ALA A 154 -12.77 -5.40 18.90
N LEU A 155 -13.27 -4.24 19.33
CA LEU A 155 -13.21 -3.80 20.71
C LEU A 155 -14.13 -4.64 21.62
N THR A 156 -15.33 -5.03 21.16
CA THR A 156 -16.25 -5.87 21.94
C THR A 156 -15.79 -7.32 22.07
N LEU A 157 -15.22 -7.89 21.00
CA LEU A 157 -14.67 -9.26 21.01
C LEU A 157 -13.34 -9.36 21.78
N GLY A 158 -12.64 -8.24 21.91
CA GLY A 158 -11.34 -8.14 22.55
C GLY A 158 -10.16 -8.43 21.62
N TYR A 159 -9.00 -7.84 21.97
CA TYR A 159 -7.82 -7.83 21.11
C TYR A 159 -7.32 -9.23 20.72
N LYS A 160 -7.41 -10.22 21.65
CA LYS A 160 -6.95 -11.59 21.35
C LYS A 160 -7.73 -12.23 20.20
N ILE A 161 -9.06 -12.06 20.19
CA ILE A 161 -9.88 -12.60 19.09
C ILE A 161 -9.59 -11.86 17.79
N ALA A 162 -9.42 -10.53 17.83
CA ALA A 162 -9.07 -9.75 16.67
C ALA A 162 -7.72 -10.20 16.04
N TYR A 163 -6.67 -10.39 16.86
CA TYR A 163 -5.38 -10.87 16.35
C TYR A 163 -5.41 -12.36 15.99
N ALA A 164 -6.17 -13.21 16.68
CA ALA A 164 -6.37 -14.60 16.31
C ALA A 164 -7.02 -14.74 14.92
N SER A 165 -8.02 -13.89 14.60
CA SER A 165 -8.61 -13.87 13.26
C SER A 165 -7.58 -13.51 12.18
N SER A 166 -6.66 -12.58 12.48
CA SER A 166 -5.57 -12.22 11.57
C SER A 166 -4.53 -13.33 11.37
N LEU A 167 -4.36 -14.23 12.35
CA LEU A 167 -3.54 -15.44 12.17
C LEU A 167 -4.18 -16.41 11.18
N VAL A 168 -5.50 -16.58 11.25
CA VAL A 168 -6.24 -17.44 10.32
C VAL A 168 -6.14 -16.88 8.89
N THR A 169 -6.42 -15.60 8.69
CA THR A 169 -6.30 -14.96 7.36
C THR A 169 -4.86 -14.98 6.85
N GLY A 170 -3.85 -14.82 7.72
CA GLY A 170 -2.44 -14.93 7.38
C GLY A 170 -2.04 -16.33 6.91
N LEU A 171 -2.53 -17.39 7.58
CA LEU A 171 -2.30 -18.77 7.13
C LEU A 171 -2.94 -19.02 5.76
N MET A 172 -4.18 -18.59 5.57
CA MET A 172 -4.86 -18.68 4.27
C MET A 172 -4.10 -17.91 3.19
N GLN A 173 -3.54 -16.75 3.52
CA GLN A 173 -2.73 -15.97 2.59
C GLN A 173 -1.46 -16.72 2.17
N ILE A 174 -0.72 -17.36 3.08
CA ILE A 174 0.45 -18.16 2.75
C ILE A 174 0.08 -19.31 1.80
N LEU A 175 -1.05 -19.99 2.05
CA LEU A 175 -1.55 -21.05 1.16
C LEU A 175 -1.87 -20.51 -0.24
N VAL A 176 -2.52 -19.35 -0.34
CA VAL A 176 -2.81 -18.68 -1.62
C VAL A 176 -1.52 -18.30 -2.34
N LEU A 177 -0.56 -17.67 -1.65
CA LEU A 177 0.73 -17.26 -2.21
C LEU A 177 1.58 -18.45 -2.66
N SER A 178 1.45 -19.61 -2.01
CA SER A 178 2.14 -20.82 -2.43
C SER A 178 1.75 -21.29 -3.83
N GLY A 179 0.53 -21.00 -4.26
CA GLY A 179 0.01 -21.28 -5.60
C GLY A 179 0.55 -20.38 -6.70
N LEU A 180 1.21 -19.26 -6.37
CA LEU A 180 1.84 -18.38 -7.36
C LEU A 180 2.99 -19.09 -8.08
N GLN A 181 3.25 -18.66 -9.32
CA GLN A 181 4.43 -19.04 -10.08
C GLN A 181 5.42 -17.85 -10.07
N GLU A 182 6.71 -18.16 -9.89
CA GLU A 182 7.74 -17.15 -10.01
C GLU A 182 7.89 -16.73 -11.47
N VAL A 183 7.78 -15.45 -11.76
CA VAL A 183 7.96 -14.88 -13.08
C VAL A 183 8.92 -13.71 -12.98
N GLN A 184 10.08 -13.89 -13.58
CA GLN A 184 11.08 -12.84 -13.73
C GLN A 184 11.65 -12.95 -15.15
N LEU A 185 11.40 -11.94 -15.98
CA LEU A 185 11.76 -11.95 -17.41
C LEU A 185 13.27 -11.88 -17.63
N GLN A 186 13.99 -11.29 -16.70
CA GLN A 186 15.46 -11.20 -16.71
C GLN A 186 16.01 -11.71 -15.37
N LYS A 187 16.83 -12.73 -15.40
CA LYS A 187 17.48 -13.31 -14.22
C LYS A 187 18.93 -12.83 -14.09
N PHE A 188 19.46 -12.86 -12.89
CA PHE A 188 20.89 -12.68 -12.65
C PHE A 188 21.68 -13.89 -13.19
N GLN A 189 22.94 -13.65 -13.61
CA GLN A 189 23.83 -14.75 -14.00
C GLN A 189 24.05 -15.72 -12.85
N GLU A 190 23.96 -17.02 -13.13
CA GLU A 190 24.02 -18.06 -12.09
C GLU A 190 25.36 -18.12 -11.36
N ASP A 191 26.46 -17.73 -12.03
CA ASP A 191 27.84 -17.79 -11.48
C ASP A 191 28.19 -16.60 -10.54
N SER A 192 27.30 -15.66 -10.32
CA SER A 192 27.57 -14.50 -9.46
C SER A 192 27.25 -14.78 -8.00
N THR A 193 28.11 -14.33 -7.07
CA THR A 193 27.85 -14.43 -5.62
C THR A 193 26.67 -13.56 -5.22
N LEU A 194 26.01 -13.89 -4.10
CA LEU A 194 24.87 -13.10 -3.58
C LEU A 194 25.25 -11.62 -3.39
N ALA A 195 26.40 -11.34 -2.79
CA ALA A 195 26.88 -9.98 -2.59
C ALA A 195 27.05 -9.22 -3.91
N GLN A 196 27.58 -9.89 -4.95
CA GLN A 196 27.70 -9.29 -6.29
C GLN A 196 26.33 -8.99 -6.90
N ARG A 197 25.33 -9.89 -6.74
CA ARG A 197 23.96 -9.68 -7.22
C ARG A 197 23.30 -8.48 -6.53
N LEU A 198 23.42 -8.38 -5.21
CA LEU A 198 22.89 -7.26 -4.42
C LEU A 198 23.54 -5.94 -4.84
N LEU A 199 24.87 -5.89 -4.92
CA LEU A 199 25.62 -4.69 -5.31
C LEU A 199 25.28 -4.27 -6.75
N LEU A 200 25.20 -5.24 -7.67
CA LEU A 200 24.88 -4.96 -9.07
C LEU A 200 23.46 -4.40 -9.22
N CYS A 201 22.47 -5.00 -8.54
CA CYS A 201 21.09 -4.51 -8.56
C CYS A 201 21.00 -3.08 -8.03
N ALA A 202 21.63 -2.80 -6.89
CA ALA A 202 21.69 -1.46 -6.33
C ALA A 202 22.36 -0.45 -7.28
N LYS A 203 23.53 -0.81 -7.85
CA LYS A 203 24.27 0.05 -8.78
C LYS A 203 23.49 0.35 -10.06
N GLU A 204 22.87 -0.66 -10.65
CA GLU A 204 22.07 -0.52 -11.86
C GLU A 204 20.80 0.31 -11.61
N SER A 205 20.15 0.13 -10.46
CA SER A 205 18.97 0.92 -10.06
C SER A 205 19.34 2.39 -9.86
N LEU A 206 20.45 2.68 -9.19
CA LEU A 206 20.97 4.04 -9.05
C LEU A 206 21.37 4.64 -10.41
N GLY A 207 21.97 3.83 -11.29
CA GLY A 207 22.29 4.23 -12.68
C GLY A 207 21.03 4.61 -13.45
N PHE A 208 19.97 3.80 -13.36
CA PHE A 208 18.68 4.08 -13.99
C PHE A 208 18.08 5.41 -13.49
N LEU A 209 18.11 5.66 -12.18
CA LEU A 209 17.56 6.90 -11.61
C LEU A 209 18.35 8.14 -12.07
N LYS A 210 19.68 8.05 -12.17
CA LYS A 210 20.51 9.15 -12.67
C LYS A 210 20.23 9.54 -14.12
N THR A 211 19.88 8.55 -14.95
CA THR A 211 19.59 8.79 -16.39
C THR A 211 18.08 8.92 -16.66
N GLY A 212 17.24 8.42 -15.75
CA GLY A 212 15.79 8.32 -15.87
C GLY A 212 15.03 9.53 -15.33
N ALA A 213 15.41 10.77 -15.70
CA ALA A 213 14.75 11.99 -15.21
C ALA A 213 13.20 11.95 -15.34
N ARG A 214 12.68 11.29 -16.38
CA ARG A 214 11.23 11.13 -16.56
C ARG A 214 10.61 10.24 -15.49
N ALA A 215 11.25 9.14 -15.11
CA ALA A 215 10.73 8.25 -14.05
C ALA A 215 10.73 8.99 -12.70
N LEU A 216 11.82 9.67 -12.36
CA LEU A 216 11.92 10.46 -11.15
C LEU A 216 10.84 11.56 -11.09
N LEU A 217 10.59 12.26 -12.21
CA LEU A 217 9.52 13.27 -12.27
C LEU A 217 8.13 12.66 -12.04
N LEU A 218 7.87 11.46 -12.58
CA LEU A 218 6.61 10.74 -12.38
C LEU A 218 6.45 10.36 -10.90
N MET A 219 7.49 9.82 -10.26
CA MET A 219 7.52 9.47 -8.83
C MET A 219 7.24 10.69 -7.96
N LEU A 220 7.98 11.79 -8.15
CA LEU A 220 7.81 13.03 -7.39
C LEU A 220 6.41 13.65 -7.58
N ALA A 221 5.89 13.65 -8.80
CA ALA A 221 4.56 14.19 -9.08
C ALA A 221 3.46 13.36 -8.39
N ASN A 222 3.58 12.04 -8.38
CA ASN A 222 2.66 11.14 -7.70
C ASN A 222 2.75 11.30 -6.17
N SER A 223 3.98 11.29 -5.63
CA SER A 223 4.23 11.45 -4.20
C SER A 223 3.69 12.78 -3.67
N LEU A 224 3.82 13.87 -4.42
CA LEU A 224 3.29 15.17 -4.02
C LEU A 224 1.76 15.15 -3.90
N VAL A 225 1.06 14.58 -4.89
CA VAL A 225 -0.42 14.50 -4.86
C VAL A 225 -0.88 13.59 -3.73
N GLY A 226 -0.25 12.42 -3.56
CA GLY A 226 -0.58 11.48 -2.49
C GLY A 226 -0.30 12.03 -1.09
N ALA A 227 0.81 12.76 -0.90
CA ALA A 227 1.10 13.42 0.38
C ALA A 227 0.02 14.47 0.72
N MET A 228 -0.41 15.26 -0.25
CA MET A 228 -1.48 16.24 -0.06
C MET A 228 -2.83 15.58 0.26
N ASP A 229 -3.17 14.45 -0.39
CA ASP A 229 -4.39 13.68 -0.06
C ASP A 229 -4.31 13.14 1.37
N THR A 230 -3.19 12.57 1.77
CA THR A 230 -2.97 12.04 3.12
C THR A 230 -3.10 13.11 4.19
N LEU A 231 -2.48 14.27 3.98
CA LEU A 231 -2.59 15.41 4.90
C LEU A 231 -4.03 15.92 5.00
N LEU A 232 -4.73 16.03 3.86
CA LEU A 232 -6.13 16.43 3.83
C LEU A 232 -7.01 15.43 4.60
N LEU A 233 -6.78 14.13 4.42
CA LEU A 233 -7.51 13.09 5.15
C LEU A 233 -7.30 13.21 6.66
N PHE A 234 -6.07 13.38 7.13
CA PHE A 234 -5.77 13.52 8.56
C PHE A 234 -6.41 14.79 9.14
N PHE A 235 -6.33 15.90 8.41
CA PHE A 235 -6.93 17.15 8.83
C PHE A 235 -8.45 17.03 8.92
N LEU A 236 -9.10 16.42 7.93
CA LEU A 236 -10.55 16.19 7.94
C LEU A 236 -10.99 15.28 9.07
N GLN A 237 -10.22 14.23 9.42
CA GLN A 237 -10.51 13.37 10.58
C GLN A 237 -10.58 14.16 11.89
N ALA A 238 -9.70 15.15 12.07
CA ALA A 238 -9.71 16.02 13.25
C ALA A 238 -10.82 17.07 13.18
N LYS A 239 -11.04 17.69 12.03
CA LYS A 239 -11.92 18.84 11.87
C LYS A 239 -13.40 18.51 11.72
N LEU A 240 -13.75 17.36 11.14
CA LEU A 240 -15.14 16.95 10.97
C LEU A 240 -15.92 16.88 12.29
N PRO A 241 -15.38 16.32 13.41
CA PRO A 241 -16.07 16.38 14.70
C PRO A 241 -16.29 17.79 15.23
N GLU A 242 -15.33 18.70 15.01
CA GLU A 242 -15.45 20.11 15.42
C GLU A 242 -16.56 20.85 14.65
N ARG A 243 -16.85 20.40 13.42
CA ARG A 243 -17.92 20.96 12.57
C ARG A 243 -19.29 20.31 12.81
N GLY A 244 -19.42 19.50 13.87
CA GLY A 244 -20.68 18.96 14.34
C GLY A 244 -21.14 17.70 13.64
N ILE A 245 -20.24 16.94 12.97
CA ILE A 245 -20.60 15.61 12.47
C ILE A 245 -20.88 14.71 13.68
N PRO A 246 -22.00 13.97 13.72
CA PRO A 246 -22.24 13.01 14.79
C PRO A 246 -21.15 11.95 14.86
N ARG A 247 -20.76 11.54 16.05
CA ARG A 247 -19.69 10.53 16.25
C ARG A 247 -19.91 9.24 15.45
N TRP A 248 -21.16 8.79 15.34
CA TRP A 248 -21.52 7.60 14.57
C TRP A 248 -21.37 7.83 13.04
N ALA A 249 -21.49 9.05 12.58
CA ALA A 249 -21.42 9.40 11.16
C ALA A 249 -19.97 9.64 10.68
N LEU A 250 -19.01 9.82 11.58
CA LEU A 250 -17.60 10.03 11.21
C LEU A 250 -17.05 8.85 10.41
N GLY A 251 -17.27 7.62 10.88
CA GLY A 251 -16.82 6.42 10.15
C GLY A 251 -17.45 6.30 8.77
N LEU A 252 -18.73 6.67 8.63
CA LEU A 252 -19.42 6.70 7.34
C LEU A 252 -18.85 7.77 6.42
N ALA A 253 -18.54 8.96 6.95
CA ALA A 253 -17.91 10.04 6.19
C ALA A 253 -16.54 9.62 5.64
N LEU A 254 -15.70 9.00 6.48
CA LEU A 254 -14.41 8.47 6.07
C LEU A 254 -14.53 7.36 5.02
N LEU A 255 -15.55 6.49 5.15
CA LEU A 255 -15.85 5.49 4.12
C LEU A 255 -16.23 6.14 2.79
N VAL A 256 -17.10 7.18 2.81
CA VAL A 256 -17.48 7.92 1.60
C VAL A 256 -16.26 8.54 0.94
N MET A 257 -15.33 9.12 1.73
CA MET A 257 -14.08 9.66 1.21
C MET A 257 -13.22 8.55 0.56
N ALA A 258 -13.07 7.40 1.21
CA ALA A 258 -12.35 6.25 0.66
C ALA A 258 -12.97 5.72 -0.66
N LEU A 259 -14.31 5.77 -0.80
CA LEU A 259 -15.00 5.44 -2.06
C LEU A 259 -14.62 6.40 -3.20
N GLY A 260 -14.19 7.63 -2.89
CA GLY A 260 -13.61 8.55 -3.86
C GLY A 260 -12.43 7.92 -4.58
N GLY A 261 -11.48 7.31 -3.85
CA GLY A 261 -10.36 6.58 -4.43
C GLY A 261 -10.80 5.46 -5.37
N VAL A 262 -11.81 4.67 -4.96
CA VAL A 262 -12.38 3.62 -5.83
C VAL A 262 -12.92 4.22 -7.13
N VAL A 263 -13.64 5.33 -7.06
CA VAL A 263 -14.17 6.01 -8.25
C VAL A 263 -13.03 6.53 -9.13
N GLY A 264 -12.01 7.18 -8.54
CA GLY A 264 -10.85 7.71 -9.24
C GLY A 264 -10.06 6.65 -9.98
N SER A 265 -9.75 5.55 -9.29
CA SER A 265 -9.03 4.40 -9.89
C SER A 265 -9.80 3.74 -11.04
N ARG A 266 -11.13 3.88 -11.10
CA ARG A 266 -11.96 3.40 -12.22
C ARG A 266 -12.07 4.42 -13.34
N LEU A 267 -12.24 5.70 -13.01
CA LEU A 267 -12.36 6.76 -14.01
C LEU A 267 -11.10 6.88 -14.87
N ILE A 268 -9.91 6.67 -14.32
CA ILE A 268 -8.66 6.76 -15.07
C ILE A 268 -8.57 5.67 -16.17
N LEU A 269 -9.23 4.54 -16.01
CA LEU A 269 -9.28 3.50 -17.04
C LEU A 269 -9.98 3.99 -18.31
N VAL A 270 -11.02 4.83 -18.16
CA VAL A 270 -11.72 5.47 -19.27
C VAL A 270 -10.85 6.56 -19.88
N ALA A 271 -10.12 7.30 -19.04
CA ALA A 271 -9.19 8.35 -19.44
C ALA A 271 -7.78 7.83 -19.82
N SER A 272 -7.62 6.53 -20.06
CA SER A 272 -6.32 5.87 -20.34
C SER A 272 -5.54 6.49 -21.52
N ARG A 273 -6.24 7.14 -22.47
CA ARG A 273 -5.66 7.85 -23.61
C ARG A 273 -5.13 9.25 -23.27
N TRP A 274 -5.41 9.76 -22.08
CA TRP A 274 -4.93 11.09 -21.70
C TRP A 274 -3.41 11.09 -21.52
N ARG A 275 -2.77 12.21 -21.90
CA ARG A 275 -1.35 12.43 -21.61
C ARG A 275 -1.18 12.63 -20.10
N PHE A 276 -0.09 12.12 -19.52
CA PHE A 276 0.21 12.24 -18.09
C PHE A 276 0.05 13.68 -17.56
N ARG A 277 0.52 14.68 -18.28
CA ARG A 277 0.38 16.10 -17.91
C ARG A 277 -1.06 16.52 -17.68
N ARG A 278 -2.02 16.00 -18.46
CA ARG A 278 -3.45 16.28 -18.27
C ARG A 278 -4.00 15.56 -17.04
N CYS A 279 -3.59 14.32 -16.81
CA CYS A 279 -3.97 13.56 -15.61
C CYS A 279 -3.45 14.26 -14.36
N PHE A 280 -2.18 14.66 -14.35
CA PHE A 280 -1.57 15.39 -13.24
C PHE A 280 -2.26 16.74 -12.97
N ALA A 281 -2.50 17.53 -14.01
CA ALA A 281 -3.18 18.83 -13.85
C ALA A 281 -4.60 18.67 -13.32
N ALA A 282 -5.34 17.67 -13.79
CA ALA A 282 -6.68 17.37 -13.29
C ALA A 282 -6.65 16.89 -11.83
N ALA A 283 -5.71 16.02 -11.48
CA ALA A 283 -5.52 15.54 -10.11
C ALA A 283 -5.14 16.69 -9.16
N ALA A 284 -4.15 17.50 -9.53
CA ALA A 284 -3.76 18.67 -8.75
C ALA A 284 -4.92 19.67 -8.55
N ALA A 285 -5.70 19.93 -9.60
CA ALA A 285 -6.88 20.80 -9.49
C ALA A 285 -7.95 20.22 -8.55
N ALA A 286 -8.18 18.90 -8.60
CA ALA A 286 -9.15 18.24 -7.73
C ALA A 286 -8.70 18.23 -6.26
N VAL A 287 -7.39 18.01 -5.98
CA VAL A 287 -6.84 18.11 -4.62
C VAL A 287 -6.93 19.55 -4.10
N LEU A 288 -6.57 20.55 -4.92
CA LEU A 288 -6.71 21.96 -4.54
C LEU A 288 -8.16 22.33 -4.25
N LEU A 289 -9.11 21.84 -5.04
CA LEU A 289 -10.53 22.00 -4.76
C LEU A 289 -10.92 21.29 -3.45
N GLY A 290 -10.38 20.11 -3.18
CA GLY A 290 -10.54 19.39 -1.92
C GLY A 290 -10.12 20.24 -0.72
N ILE A 291 -8.92 20.84 -0.79
CA ILE A 291 -8.40 21.75 0.24
C ILE A 291 -9.30 22.96 0.43
N LEU A 292 -9.81 23.55 -0.65
CA LEU A 292 -10.76 24.67 -0.53
C LEU A 292 -12.07 24.25 0.14
N LEU A 293 -12.61 23.09 -0.22
CA LEU A 293 -13.85 22.55 0.37
C LEU A 293 -13.70 22.16 1.84
N GLU A 294 -12.50 21.85 2.31
CA GLU A 294 -12.18 21.61 3.71
C GLU A 294 -12.52 22.82 4.61
N HIS A 295 -12.44 24.03 4.06
CA HIS A 295 -12.77 25.27 4.76
C HIS A 295 -14.27 25.60 4.70
N ALA A 296 -15.08 24.74 4.06
CA ALA A 296 -16.53 24.96 3.97
C ALA A 296 -17.20 24.98 5.36
N PRO A 297 -18.30 25.76 5.51
CA PRO A 297 -19.00 25.85 6.78
C PRO A 297 -19.77 24.58 7.16
N VAL A 298 -20.02 23.68 6.19
CA VAL A 298 -20.85 22.48 6.35
C VAL A 298 -20.06 21.21 6.05
N TYR A 299 -20.16 20.22 6.94
CA TYR A 299 -19.41 18.98 6.82
C TYR A 299 -19.65 18.15 5.54
N PRO A 300 -20.83 18.15 4.87
CA PRO A 300 -20.97 17.43 3.60
C PRO A 300 -20.05 17.93 2.49
N LEU A 301 -19.79 19.24 2.42
CA LEU A 301 -18.83 19.80 1.46
C LEU A 301 -17.38 19.42 1.79
N MET A 302 -17.04 19.34 3.09
CA MET A 302 -15.74 18.86 3.54
C MET A 302 -15.52 17.39 3.14
N VAL A 303 -16.54 16.55 3.34
CA VAL A 303 -16.50 15.12 2.92
C VAL A 303 -16.38 15.00 1.39
N LEU A 304 -17.08 15.86 0.65
CA LEU A 304 -16.93 15.93 -0.82
C LEU A 304 -15.50 16.33 -1.21
N GLY A 305 -14.89 17.25 -0.48
CA GLY A 305 -13.47 17.62 -0.68
C GLY A 305 -12.52 16.42 -0.52
N GLY A 306 -12.66 15.67 0.56
CA GLY A 306 -11.88 14.44 0.78
C GLY A 306 -12.17 13.35 -0.27
N PHE A 307 -13.43 13.19 -0.70
CA PHE A 307 -13.79 12.29 -1.78
C PHE A 307 -13.09 12.64 -3.10
N LEU A 308 -13.08 13.94 -3.48
CA LEU A 308 -12.43 14.40 -4.71
C LEU A 308 -10.90 14.25 -4.64
N SER A 309 -10.30 14.52 -3.49
CA SER A 309 -8.87 14.35 -3.26
C SER A 309 -8.45 12.88 -3.40
N ALA A 310 -9.13 11.97 -2.70
CA ALA A 310 -8.87 10.54 -2.81
C ALA A 310 -9.09 10.01 -4.24
N ALA A 311 -10.11 10.51 -4.96
CA ALA A 311 -10.34 10.15 -6.35
C ALA A 311 -9.18 10.61 -7.26
N ALA A 312 -8.65 11.78 -7.01
CA ALA A 312 -7.54 12.33 -7.77
C ALA A 312 -6.23 11.58 -7.53
N ASP A 313 -5.94 11.25 -6.27
CA ASP A 313 -4.77 10.51 -5.85
C ASP A 313 -4.75 9.11 -6.48
N ASP A 314 -5.77 8.29 -6.24
CA ASP A 314 -5.84 6.92 -6.78
C ASP A 314 -5.85 6.90 -8.32
N ALA A 315 -6.51 7.87 -8.98
CA ALA A 315 -6.47 8.00 -10.43
C ALA A 315 -5.05 8.26 -10.94
N LEU A 316 -4.31 9.17 -10.30
CA LEU A 316 -2.95 9.49 -10.68
C LEU A 316 -2.01 8.33 -10.37
N GLN A 317 -2.18 7.67 -9.23
CA GLN A 317 -1.39 6.50 -8.82
C GLN A 317 -1.49 5.37 -9.84
N VAL A 318 -2.70 4.96 -10.25
CA VAL A 318 -2.89 3.95 -11.31
C VAL A 318 -2.12 4.32 -12.57
N ARG A 319 -2.24 5.58 -13.00
CA ARG A 319 -1.58 6.06 -14.23
C ARG A 319 -0.06 6.07 -14.10
N THR A 320 0.44 6.53 -12.96
CA THR A 320 1.88 6.61 -12.67
C THR A 320 2.48 5.23 -12.60
N ASN A 321 1.90 4.32 -11.81
CA ASN A 321 2.40 2.95 -11.66
C ASN A 321 2.46 2.23 -13.00
N THR A 322 1.42 2.33 -13.82
CA THR A 322 1.44 1.73 -15.17
C THR A 322 2.61 2.25 -16.02
N LEU A 323 2.84 3.57 -16.03
CA LEU A 323 3.93 4.15 -16.80
C LEU A 323 5.30 3.74 -16.24
N LEU A 324 5.47 3.75 -14.92
CA LEU A 324 6.71 3.35 -14.26
C LEU A 324 7.03 1.87 -14.49
N GLN A 325 6.04 0.98 -14.32
CA GLN A 325 6.23 -0.46 -14.56
C GLN A 325 6.61 -0.75 -16.02
N GLY A 326 6.09 0.03 -16.98
CA GLY A 326 6.49 -0.05 -18.39
C GLY A 326 7.92 0.42 -18.67
N MET A 327 8.45 1.34 -17.83
CA MET A 327 9.81 1.89 -17.96
C MET A 327 10.85 1.06 -17.22
N PHE A 328 10.47 0.33 -16.16
CA PHE A 328 11.38 -0.42 -15.30
C PHE A 328 11.89 -1.69 -15.97
N PRO A 329 13.22 -1.93 -15.99
CA PRO A 329 13.78 -3.21 -16.39
C PRO A 329 13.28 -4.31 -15.40
N SER A 330 12.89 -5.49 -15.92
CA SER A 330 12.35 -6.58 -15.09
C SER A 330 13.28 -7.00 -13.96
N ARG A 331 14.60 -6.95 -14.20
CA ARG A 331 15.64 -7.33 -13.23
C ARG A 331 15.69 -6.46 -11.98
N GLN A 332 15.24 -5.20 -12.08
CA GLN A 332 15.32 -4.19 -11.01
C GLN A 332 13.93 -3.62 -10.67
N ARG A 333 12.88 -4.28 -11.14
CA ARG A 333 11.52 -3.72 -11.07
C ARG A 333 11.04 -3.53 -9.64
N ALA A 334 11.23 -4.54 -8.77
CA ALA A 334 10.85 -4.43 -7.37
C ALA A 334 11.69 -3.36 -6.65
N THR A 335 13.00 -3.29 -6.91
CA THR A 335 13.88 -2.25 -6.36
C THR A 335 13.42 -0.84 -6.76
N LEU A 336 13.10 -0.64 -8.04
CA LEU A 336 12.68 0.67 -8.54
C LEU A 336 11.28 1.05 -8.05
N THR A 337 10.39 0.08 -7.84
CA THR A 337 9.10 0.32 -7.20
C THR A 337 9.27 0.70 -5.71
N SER A 338 10.23 0.08 -5.00
CA SER A 338 10.57 0.50 -3.63
C SER A 338 11.17 1.91 -3.57
N VAL A 339 11.90 2.34 -4.61
CA VAL A 339 12.36 3.74 -4.72
C VAL A 339 11.18 4.70 -4.88
N ASP A 340 10.13 4.33 -5.63
CA ASP A 340 8.90 5.13 -5.74
C ASP A 340 8.22 5.30 -4.38
N SER A 341 8.04 4.20 -3.64
CA SER A 341 7.51 4.23 -2.25
C SER A 341 8.39 5.07 -1.32
N PHE A 342 9.71 4.94 -1.41
CA PHE A 342 10.65 5.76 -0.63
C PHE A 342 10.51 7.26 -0.97
N THR A 343 10.30 7.60 -2.24
CA THR A 343 10.08 8.98 -2.68
C THR A 343 8.82 9.57 -2.01
N PHE A 344 7.76 8.79 -1.90
CA PHE A 344 6.56 9.18 -1.15
C PHE A 344 6.84 9.42 0.34
N SER A 345 7.65 8.57 0.96
CA SER A 345 7.99 8.69 2.39
C SER A 345 8.87 9.92 2.70
N VAL A 346 9.56 10.48 1.70
CA VAL A 346 10.45 11.65 1.84
C VAL A 346 9.70 12.96 1.58
N VAL A 347 8.66 12.96 0.75
CA VAL A 347 7.81 14.12 0.42
C VAL A 347 6.79 14.36 1.52
#